data_6ef4c672089df268df82147705427930
#
_entry.id   6ef4c672089df268df82147705427930
#
_cell.length_a   1.000
_cell.length_b   1.000
_cell.length_c   1.000
_cell.angle_alpha   90.00
_cell.angle_beta   90.00
_cell.angle_gamma   90.00
#
_symmetry.space_group_name_H-M   'P 1'
#
loop_
_entity.id
_entity.type
_entity.pdbx_description
1 polymer ?
#
loop_
_entity_poly.entity_id
_entity_poly.type
_entity_poly.pdbx_seq_one_letter_code
_entity_poly.pdbx_strand_id
1 'polypeptide(L)'
;MSQDMNINALRTNCFRQSKVKGEYMLQMRVPGGLIQAKYLSFVEHLAEAYGDGTFHFGSRQCFAIPGIKYENIDAVNKELKDYLEDVEIAQCGVKMETDAGFPTIGARNVMACIGGIHCIKANINTQDMAKKIEQEVFPSHYHIKAAVAGCPNDCAKGHFNDFGIIGLTKPTYHSDLCIGCGSCVKACESHATRVLSLKNGKIEKDTCCCVGCGECTLVCPTNAMQRSPKPFYRILIGGRTGKQYPRMGKTFADFLSEDAVLAILRNWQDFSAEV
;
A
#
# COMPACT_ATOMS: atom_id res chain seq x y z
N MET A 1 -3.78 -41.67 12.06
CA MET A 1 -4.78 -41.51 10.97
C MET A 1 -4.42 -40.19 10.26
N SER A 2 -4.10 -40.23 8.96
CA SER A 2 -3.92 -39.01 8.18
C SER A 2 -5.30 -38.39 7.98
N GLN A 3 -5.61 -37.35 8.72
CA GLN A 3 -6.77 -36.53 8.38
C GLN A 3 -6.56 -36.03 6.94
N ASP A 4 -7.52 -36.26 6.08
CA ASP A 4 -7.57 -35.70 4.73
C ASP A 4 -7.79 -34.19 4.86
N MET A 5 -6.68 -33.46 5.03
CA MET A 5 -6.72 -32.01 5.24
C MET A 5 -6.89 -31.34 3.88
N ASN A 6 -8.03 -30.69 3.69
CA ASN A 6 -8.25 -29.86 2.52
C ASN A 6 -7.43 -28.56 2.59
N ILE A 7 -6.17 -28.61 2.09
CA ILE A 7 -5.24 -27.48 2.09
C ILE A 7 -5.84 -26.26 1.35
N ASN A 8 -6.67 -26.47 0.35
CA ASN A 8 -7.31 -25.36 -0.36
C ASN A 8 -8.35 -24.65 0.52
N ALA A 9 -9.15 -25.40 1.29
CA ALA A 9 -10.08 -24.83 2.26
C ALA A 9 -9.33 -24.03 3.35
N LEU A 10 -8.19 -24.53 3.84
CA LEU A 10 -7.37 -23.79 4.80
C LEU A 10 -6.83 -22.47 4.26
N ARG A 11 -6.45 -22.43 2.99
CA ARG A 11 -5.98 -21.21 2.34
C ARG A 11 -7.08 -20.15 2.20
N THR A 12 -8.33 -20.55 2.07
CA THR A 12 -9.48 -19.62 2.07
C THR A 12 -9.77 -19.04 3.45
N ASN A 13 -9.18 -19.60 4.50
CA ASN A 13 -9.38 -19.21 5.89
C ASN A 13 -8.13 -18.64 6.57
N CYS A 14 -7.32 -17.85 5.89
CA CYS A 14 -6.09 -17.22 6.38
C CYS A 14 -4.92 -18.13 6.70
N PHE A 15 -5.05 -19.42 6.62
CA PHE A 15 -3.99 -20.34 7.06
C PHE A 15 -3.10 -20.77 5.90
N ARG A 16 -1.82 -20.86 6.18
CA ARG A 16 -0.82 -21.45 5.30
C ARG A 16 -0.14 -22.62 5.99
N GLN A 17 0.09 -23.67 5.23
CA GLN A 17 0.84 -24.81 5.72
C GLN A 17 2.23 -24.38 6.19
N SER A 18 2.63 -24.78 7.38
CA SER A 18 3.97 -24.64 7.91
C SER A 18 4.92 -25.68 7.30
N LYS A 19 6.23 -25.47 7.49
CA LYS A 19 7.24 -26.47 7.20
C LYS A 19 7.18 -27.66 8.18
N VAL A 20 6.69 -27.40 9.37
CA VAL A 20 6.45 -28.43 10.40
C VAL A 20 5.13 -29.12 10.08
N LYS A 21 5.17 -30.47 10.00
CA LYS A 21 3.99 -31.28 9.67
C LYS A 21 2.92 -31.14 10.77
N GLY A 22 1.69 -30.83 10.36
CA GLY A 22 0.54 -30.65 11.27
C GLY A 22 0.40 -29.23 11.84
N GLU A 23 1.33 -28.34 11.52
CA GLU A 23 1.26 -26.94 11.91
C GLU A 23 0.95 -26.03 10.73
N TYR A 24 0.35 -24.91 11.06
CA TYR A 24 -0.08 -23.87 10.12
C TYR A 24 0.36 -22.50 10.61
N MET A 25 0.42 -21.57 9.69
CA MET A 25 0.69 -20.17 9.95
C MET A 25 -0.56 -19.36 9.63
N LEU A 26 -1.10 -18.66 10.61
CA LEU A 26 -2.15 -17.65 10.40
C LEU A 26 -1.54 -16.42 9.77
N GLN A 27 -2.23 -15.81 8.79
CA GLN A 27 -1.89 -14.49 8.24
C GLN A 27 -3.01 -13.50 8.50
N MET A 28 -2.72 -12.45 9.24
CA MET A 28 -3.64 -11.36 9.53
C MET A 28 -3.32 -10.15 8.64
N ARG A 29 -4.30 -9.66 7.91
CA ARG A 29 -4.15 -8.48 7.04
C ARG A 29 -4.12 -7.20 7.87
N VAL A 30 -3.33 -6.24 7.39
CA VAL A 30 -3.29 -4.88 7.91
C VAL A 30 -3.25 -3.93 6.70
N PRO A 31 -4.40 -3.59 6.13
CA PRO A 31 -4.46 -2.73 4.95
C PRO A 31 -3.76 -1.40 5.18
N GLY A 32 -2.82 -1.06 4.29
CA GLY A 32 -2.00 0.15 4.43
C GLY A 32 -0.98 0.13 5.55
N GLY A 33 -0.82 -0.98 6.27
CA GLY A 33 0.18 -1.14 7.32
C GLY A 33 -0.05 -0.30 8.58
N LEU A 34 -1.23 0.31 8.74
CA LEU A 34 -1.61 1.12 9.90
C LEU A 34 -2.77 0.46 10.65
N ILE A 35 -2.54 0.11 11.91
CA ILE A 35 -3.52 -0.57 12.76
C ILE A 35 -3.56 0.09 14.14
N GLN A 36 -4.70 0.02 14.81
CA GLN A 36 -4.83 0.51 16.19
C GLN A 36 -4.03 -0.37 17.14
N ALA A 37 -3.33 0.27 18.10
CA ALA A 37 -2.44 -0.42 19.04
C ALA A 37 -3.15 -1.50 19.89
N LYS A 38 -4.47 -1.37 20.12
CA LYS A 38 -5.27 -2.37 20.84
C LYS A 38 -5.18 -3.79 20.24
N TYR A 39 -4.92 -3.89 18.93
CA TYR A 39 -4.81 -5.19 18.24
C TYR A 39 -3.48 -5.90 18.48
N LEU A 40 -2.46 -5.23 19.03
CA LEU A 40 -1.21 -5.91 19.42
C LEU A 40 -1.46 -6.94 20.54
N SER A 41 -2.30 -6.60 21.53
CA SER A 41 -2.70 -7.54 22.57
C SER A 41 -3.53 -8.71 22.02
N PHE A 42 -4.32 -8.49 20.98
CA PHE A 42 -5.04 -9.55 20.29
C PHE A 42 -4.10 -10.51 19.55
N VAL A 43 -3.09 -9.96 18.84
CA VAL A 43 -2.06 -10.77 18.17
C VAL A 43 -1.23 -11.56 19.18
N GLU A 44 -0.85 -10.94 20.30
CA GLU A 44 -0.17 -11.59 21.44
C GLU A 44 -1.00 -12.77 21.96
N HIS A 45 -2.28 -12.53 22.29
CA HIS A 45 -3.19 -13.58 22.75
C HIS A 45 -3.27 -14.77 21.79
N LEU A 46 -3.47 -14.52 20.49
CA LEU A 46 -3.54 -15.60 19.50
C LEU A 46 -2.23 -16.37 19.38
N ALA A 47 -1.09 -15.67 19.49
CA ALA A 47 0.22 -16.30 19.40
C ALA A 47 0.50 -17.21 20.61
N GLU A 48 0.12 -16.78 21.83
CA GLU A 48 0.32 -17.54 23.07
C GLU A 48 -0.70 -18.68 23.24
N ALA A 49 -1.99 -18.43 22.90
CA ALA A 49 -3.03 -19.42 23.11
C ALA A 49 -3.02 -20.55 22.07
N TYR A 50 -2.68 -20.23 20.81
CA TYR A 50 -2.85 -21.14 19.68
C TYR A 50 -1.59 -21.40 18.87
N GLY A 51 -0.61 -20.47 18.91
CA GLY A 51 0.64 -20.53 18.16
C GLY A 51 1.81 -21.07 18.98
N ASP A 52 3.01 -20.68 18.59
CA ASP A 52 4.27 -21.00 19.28
C ASP A 52 4.78 -19.88 20.22
N GLY A 53 3.93 -18.90 20.53
CA GLY A 53 4.27 -17.73 21.35
C GLY A 53 5.01 -16.64 20.59
N THR A 54 5.15 -16.77 19.27
CA THR A 54 5.80 -15.74 18.43
C THR A 54 4.88 -15.23 17.35
N PHE A 55 5.19 -14.02 16.85
CA PHE A 55 4.59 -13.51 15.61
C PHE A 55 5.64 -12.83 14.73
N HIS A 56 5.38 -12.81 13.44
CA HIS A 56 6.28 -12.27 12.43
C HIS A 56 5.61 -11.14 11.67
N PHE A 57 6.33 -10.02 11.49
CA PHE A 57 5.93 -8.95 10.58
C PHE A 57 6.22 -9.36 9.14
N GLY A 58 5.17 -9.63 8.38
CA GLY A 58 5.31 -9.99 6.97
C GLY A 58 5.82 -8.82 6.13
N SER A 59 6.56 -9.14 5.06
CA SER A 59 7.08 -8.14 4.10
C SER A 59 6.00 -7.27 3.45
N ARG A 60 4.73 -7.68 3.54
CA ARG A 60 3.57 -6.92 3.05
C ARG A 60 2.79 -6.24 4.19
N GLN A 61 3.46 -5.91 5.29
CA GLN A 61 2.83 -5.21 6.42
C GLN A 61 1.64 -5.97 7.01
N CYS A 62 1.74 -7.27 7.11
CA CYS A 62 0.76 -8.15 7.75
C CYS A 62 1.40 -8.89 8.91
N PHE A 63 0.59 -9.39 9.85
CA PHE A 63 1.06 -10.29 10.90
C PHE A 63 0.99 -11.73 10.42
N ALA A 64 1.96 -12.53 10.86
CA ALA A 64 1.95 -13.97 10.67
C ALA A 64 2.21 -14.65 12.04
N ILE A 65 1.33 -15.56 12.45
CA ILE A 65 1.45 -16.32 13.70
C ILE A 65 1.72 -17.77 13.33
N PRO A 66 2.93 -18.28 13.57
CA PRO A 66 3.28 -19.68 13.31
C PRO A 66 2.82 -20.62 14.42
N GLY A 67 2.95 -21.93 14.20
CA GLY A 67 2.75 -22.97 15.21
C GLY A 67 1.30 -23.36 15.46
N ILE A 68 0.33 -22.82 14.72
CA ILE A 68 -1.09 -23.13 14.93
C ILE A 68 -1.38 -24.56 14.47
N LYS A 69 -1.90 -25.39 15.36
CA LYS A 69 -2.30 -26.75 15.05
C LYS A 69 -3.64 -26.82 14.35
N TYR A 70 -3.84 -27.83 13.51
CA TYR A 70 -5.06 -28.01 12.73
C TYR A 70 -6.33 -28.00 13.61
N GLU A 71 -6.30 -28.64 14.75
CA GLU A 71 -7.40 -28.73 15.71
C GLU A 71 -7.86 -27.38 16.27
N ASN A 72 -7.00 -26.36 16.24
CA ASN A 72 -7.27 -25.02 16.76
C ASN A 72 -7.82 -24.05 15.70
N ILE A 73 -7.86 -24.45 14.43
CA ILE A 73 -8.22 -23.55 13.32
C ILE A 73 -9.62 -22.94 13.50
N ASP A 74 -10.61 -23.77 13.88
CA ASP A 74 -11.98 -23.29 14.06
C ASP A 74 -12.11 -22.33 15.24
N ALA A 75 -11.37 -22.57 16.33
CA ALA A 75 -11.33 -21.66 17.47
C ALA A 75 -10.70 -20.32 17.10
N VAL A 76 -9.58 -20.34 16.38
CA VAL A 76 -8.91 -19.13 15.89
C VAL A 76 -9.81 -18.35 14.92
N ASN A 77 -10.50 -19.02 13.99
CA ASN A 77 -11.44 -18.36 13.07
C ASN A 77 -12.58 -17.66 13.81
N LYS A 78 -13.09 -18.25 14.88
CA LYS A 78 -14.13 -17.65 15.70
C LYS A 78 -13.65 -16.35 16.37
N GLU A 79 -12.43 -16.33 16.89
CA GLU A 79 -11.86 -15.13 17.50
C GLU A 79 -11.48 -14.06 16.47
N LEU A 80 -11.07 -14.48 15.26
CA LEU A 80 -10.75 -13.55 14.16
C LEU A 80 -11.96 -12.77 13.64
N LYS A 81 -13.18 -13.24 13.91
CA LYS A 81 -14.39 -12.61 13.37
C LYS A 81 -14.49 -11.14 13.76
N ASP A 82 -14.30 -10.81 15.03
CA ASP A 82 -14.38 -9.43 15.52
C ASP A 82 -13.28 -8.54 14.91
N TYR A 83 -12.07 -9.11 14.74
CA TYR A 83 -10.98 -8.42 14.06
C TYR A 83 -11.32 -8.13 12.59
N LEU A 84 -11.89 -9.09 11.89
CA LEU A 84 -12.29 -8.96 10.50
C LEU A 84 -13.38 -7.89 10.33
N GLU A 85 -14.40 -7.92 11.18
CA GLU A 85 -15.49 -6.96 11.16
C GLU A 85 -14.99 -5.52 11.38
N ASP A 86 -14.06 -5.30 12.30
CA ASP A 86 -13.52 -3.95 12.55
C ASP A 86 -12.51 -3.52 11.47
N VAL A 87 -11.53 -4.34 11.13
CA VAL A 87 -10.42 -3.92 10.26
C VAL A 87 -10.81 -3.89 8.79
N GLU A 88 -11.47 -4.92 8.28
CA GLU A 88 -11.78 -5.03 6.86
C GLU A 88 -13.15 -4.40 6.53
N ILE A 89 -14.18 -4.70 7.30
CA ILE A 89 -15.54 -4.24 6.99
C ILE A 89 -15.73 -2.80 7.44
N ALA A 90 -15.53 -2.49 8.73
CA ALA A 90 -15.81 -1.17 9.26
C ALA A 90 -14.79 -0.11 8.81
N GLN A 91 -13.49 -0.43 8.80
CA GLN A 91 -12.45 0.56 8.46
C GLN A 91 -12.16 0.68 6.97
N CYS A 92 -12.27 -0.41 6.21
CA CYS A 92 -11.98 -0.43 4.78
C CYS A 92 -13.25 -0.42 3.91
N GLY A 93 -14.41 -0.79 4.46
CA GLY A 93 -15.67 -0.87 3.71
C GLY A 93 -15.72 -2.08 2.77
N VAL A 94 -14.94 -3.14 3.07
CA VAL A 94 -14.94 -4.38 2.30
C VAL A 94 -16.26 -5.12 2.49
N LYS A 95 -16.84 -5.63 1.42
CA LYS A 95 -18.04 -6.49 1.47
C LYS A 95 -17.59 -7.95 1.60
N MET A 96 -17.76 -8.51 2.79
CA MET A 96 -17.44 -9.91 3.06
C MET A 96 -18.65 -10.65 3.61
N GLU A 97 -18.74 -11.93 3.25
CA GLU A 97 -19.55 -12.87 4.01
C GLU A 97 -18.77 -13.27 5.27
N THR A 98 -19.30 -12.94 6.43
CA THR A 98 -18.61 -13.07 7.73
C THR A 98 -18.23 -14.50 8.11
N ASP A 99 -18.84 -15.50 7.47
CA ASP A 99 -18.57 -16.91 7.73
C ASP A 99 -17.45 -17.50 6.85
N ALA A 100 -16.93 -16.72 5.89
CA ALA A 100 -15.95 -17.21 4.92
C ALA A 100 -14.49 -17.20 5.43
N GLY A 101 -14.18 -16.56 6.56
CA GLY A 101 -12.82 -16.35 7.04
C GLY A 101 -11.99 -15.41 6.16
N PHE A 102 -10.68 -15.34 6.42
CA PHE A 102 -9.74 -14.51 5.65
C PHE A 102 -9.09 -15.33 4.54
N PRO A 103 -9.31 -15.06 3.26
CA PRO A 103 -8.57 -15.74 2.21
C PRO A 103 -7.08 -15.36 2.21
N THR A 104 -6.19 -16.36 2.17
CA THR A 104 -4.74 -16.16 2.01
C THR A 104 -4.29 -16.29 0.55
N ILE A 105 -5.17 -16.78 -0.31
CA ILE A 105 -4.98 -16.82 -1.76
C ILE A 105 -5.64 -15.60 -2.40
N GLY A 106 -5.22 -15.23 -3.60
CA GLY A 106 -5.79 -14.08 -4.32
C GLY A 106 -5.12 -12.76 -3.93
N ALA A 107 -5.93 -11.73 -3.72
CA ALA A 107 -5.44 -10.38 -3.41
C ALA A 107 -4.62 -10.36 -2.13
N ARG A 108 -3.41 -9.82 -2.24
CA ARG A 108 -2.48 -9.68 -1.10
C ARG A 108 -2.78 -8.40 -0.33
N ASN A 109 -2.36 -8.37 0.94
CA ASN A 109 -2.46 -7.14 1.75
C ASN A 109 -1.91 -5.93 0.98
N VAL A 110 -2.68 -4.86 0.90
CA VAL A 110 -2.24 -3.60 0.26
C VAL A 110 -1.22 -2.93 1.16
N MET A 111 -0.03 -2.68 0.61
CA MET A 111 1.03 -1.99 1.35
C MET A 111 0.91 -0.48 1.17
N ALA A 112 1.21 0.29 2.22
CA ALA A 112 1.39 1.74 2.10
C ALA A 112 2.61 2.21 2.89
N CYS A 113 3.27 3.25 2.42
CA CYS A 113 4.27 3.91 3.26
C CYS A 113 3.57 4.74 4.34
N ILE A 114 4.32 5.15 5.38
CA ILE A 114 3.80 5.99 6.49
C ILE A 114 3.38 7.40 6.03
N GLY A 115 3.30 7.66 4.74
CA GLY A 115 2.91 8.93 4.14
C GLY A 115 1.67 9.54 4.79
N GLY A 116 0.80 10.10 3.99
CA GLY A 116 -0.45 10.66 4.49
C GLY A 116 -0.22 11.77 5.51
N ILE A 117 -0.61 11.57 6.75
CA ILE A 117 -0.55 12.57 7.81
C ILE A 117 0.80 12.65 8.53
N HIS A 118 1.69 11.66 8.37
CA HIS A 118 2.92 11.57 9.18
C HIS A 118 4.19 12.00 8.44
N CYS A 119 4.25 11.85 7.12
CA CYS A 119 5.43 12.19 6.33
C CYS A 119 5.29 13.52 5.62
N ILE A 120 6.19 14.48 5.89
CA ILE A 120 6.17 15.81 5.27
C ILE A 120 6.34 15.78 3.74
N LYS A 121 6.95 14.70 3.20
CA LYS A 121 7.17 14.51 1.76
C LYS A 121 5.95 13.95 1.03
N ALA A 122 4.96 13.43 1.74
CA ALA A 122 3.80 12.81 1.12
C ALA A 122 2.91 13.86 0.42
N ASN A 123 2.50 13.53 -0.79
CA ASN A 123 1.59 14.33 -1.60
C ASN A 123 0.14 13.83 -1.55
N ILE A 124 -0.07 12.62 -1.01
CA ILE A 124 -1.38 11.95 -0.88
C ILE A 124 -1.52 11.32 0.50
N ASN A 125 -2.74 11.04 0.92
CA ASN A 125 -3.01 10.16 2.05
C ASN A 125 -2.90 8.70 1.60
N THR A 126 -1.81 8.05 1.99
CA THR A 126 -1.49 6.68 1.57
C THR A 126 -2.37 5.63 2.23
N GLN A 127 -2.79 5.85 3.48
CA GLN A 127 -3.66 4.94 4.21
C GLN A 127 -5.09 4.95 3.65
N ASP A 128 -5.64 6.13 3.34
CA ASP A 128 -6.95 6.24 2.71
C ASP A 128 -6.96 5.57 1.33
N MET A 129 -5.92 5.83 0.52
CA MET A 129 -5.80 5.18 -0.78
C MET A 129 -5.67 3.66 -0.64
N ALA A 130 -4.90 3.16 0.34
CA ALA A 130 -4.76 1.73 0.57
C ALA A 130 -6.10 1.07 0.96
N LYS A 131 -6.92 1.74 1.78
CA LYS A 131 -8.26 1.25 2.14
C LYS A 131 -9.20 1.21 0.93
N LYS A 132 -9.18 2.25 0.08
CA LYS A 132 -9.97 2.27 -1.15
C LYS A 132 -9.56 1.15 -2.11
N ILE A 133 -8.25 0.89 -2.23
CA ILE A 133 -7.75 -0.23 -3.02
C ILE A 133 -8.16 -1.57 -2.40
N GLU A 134 -8.05 -1.72 -1.08
CA GLU A 134 -8.48 -2.94 -0.38
C GLU A 134 -9.95 -3.24 -0.67
N GLN A 135 -10.82 -2.22 -0.61
CA GLN A 135 -12.24 -2.34 -0.93
C GLN A 135 -12.51 -2.82 -2.34
N GLU A 136 -11.66 -2.43 -3.30
CA GLU A 136 -11.80 -2.82 -4.71
C GLU A 136 -11.25 -4.23 -4.99
N VAL A 137 -10.15 -4.62 -4.31
CA VAL A 137 -9.43 -5.85 -4.67
C VAL A 137 -9.66 -7.02 -3.73
N PHE A 138 -10.21 -6.81 -2.54
CA PHE A 138 -10.38 -7.85 -1.53
C PHE A 138 -11.86 -7.98 -1.11
N PRO A 139 -12.39 -9.20 -0.94
CA PRO A 139 -11.77 -10.48 -1.26
C PRO A 139 -11.75 -10.79 -2.76
N SER A 140 -10.68 -11.39 -3.25
CA SER A 140 -10.58 -11.81 -4.66
C SER A 140 -9.72 -13.07 -4.78
N HIS A 141 -10.09 -13.94 -5.73
CA HIS A 141 -9.32 -15.13 -6.06
C HIS A 141 -8.06 -14.81 -6.89
N TYR A 142 -8.02 -13.65 -7.53
CA TYR A 142 -6.88 -13.22 -8.34
C TYR A 142 -5.71 -12.76 -7.49
N HIS A 143 -4.51 -13.18 -7.87
CA HIS A 143 -3.30 -12.82 -7.17
C HIS A 143 -2.86 -11.41 -7.51
N ILE A 144 -3.26 -10.44 -6.71
CA ILE A 144 -2.96 -9.02 -6.87
C ILE A 144 -2.06 -8.54 -5.74
N LYS A 145 -0.99 -7.84 -6.07
CA LYS A 145 -0.12 -7.12 -5.14
C LYS A 145 -0.17 -5.64 -5.46
N ALA A 146 -0.78 -4.85 -4.59
CA ALA A 146 -0.79 -3.41 -4.69
C ALA A 146 0.09 -2.76 -3.63
N ALA A 147 0.68 -1.59 -3.97
CA ALA A 147 1.47 -0.79 -3.04
C ALA A 147 1.27 0.70 -3.29
N VAL A 148 1.21 1.50 -2.22
CA VAL A 148 0.95 2.94 -2.26
C VAL A 148 2.10 3.70 -1.60
N ALA A 149 2.76 4.56 -2.37
CA ALA A 149 3.79 5.48 -1.88
C ALA A 149 3.29 6.93 -1.90
N GLY A 150 3.57 7.69 -0.86
CA GLY A 150 3.10 9.07 -0.72
C GLY A 150 3.81 10.08 -1.65
N CYS A 151 4.98 9.74 -2.18
CA CYS A 151 5.78 10.58 -3.07
C CYS A 151 6.72 9.72 -3.94
N PRO A 152 7.43 10.30 -4.93
CA PRO A 152 8.35 9.59 -5.82
C PRO A 152 9.54 8.86 -5.17
N ASN A 153 9.77 8.99 -3.86
CA ASN A 153 10.75 8.16 -3.15
C ASN A 153 10.36 6.67 -3.12
N ASP A 154 9.10 6.35 -3.43
CA ASP A 154 8.59 4.98 -3.55
C ASP A 154 8.95 4.05 -2.37
N CYS A 155 8.79 4.55 -1.13
CA CYS A 155 9.15 3.78 0.08
C CYS A 155 8.35 2.47 0.21
N ALA A 156 7.13 2.40 -0.36
CA ALA A 156 6.33 1.18 -0.41
C ALA A 156 6.73 0.23 -1.56
N LYS A 157 7.76 0.60 -2.36
CA LYS A 157 8.26 -0.23 -3.47
C LYS A 157 7.19 -0.60 -4.50
N GLY A 158 6.40 0.39 -4.93
CA GLY A 158 5.38 0.23 -5.96
C GLY A 158 5.90 -0.42 -7.23
N HIS A 159 7.15 -0.12 -7.63
CA HIS A 159 7.80 -0.70 -8.80
C HIS A 159 7.96 -2.24 -8.76
N PHE A 160 7.87 -2.87 -7.58
CA PHE A 160 7.97 -4.32 -7.43
C PHE A 160 6.63 -5.02 -7.24
N ASN A 161 5.54 -4.29 -7.42
CA ASN A 161 4.18 -4.80 -7.27
C ASN A 161 3.45 -4.85 -8.63
N ASP A 162 2.43 -5.69 -8.71
CA ASP A 162 1.62 -5.81 -9.92
C ASP A 162 0.96 -4.46 -10.26
N PHE A 163 0.54 -3.73 -9.20
CA PHE A 163 -0.04 -2.39 -9.29
C PHE A 163 0.60 -1.46 -8.24
N GLY A 164 1.34 -0.46 -8.69
CA GLY A 164 1.98 0.54 -7.85
C GLY A 164 1.33 1.91 -8.00
N ILE A 165 1.15 2.61 -6.88
CA ILE A 165 0.61 3.98 -6.86
C ILE A 165 1.60 4.88 -6.17
N ILE A 166 1.93 6.01 -6.80
CA ILE A 166 2.83 7.03 -6.26
C ILE A 166 2.11 8.37 -6.23
N GLY A 167 2.07 9.01 -5.08
CA GLY A 167 1.52 10.34 -4.91
C GLY A 167 2.39 11.42 -5.54
N LEU A 168 1.75 12.29 -6.33
CA LEU A 168 2.39 13.41 -7.01
C LEU A 168 1.71 14.73 -6.65
N THR A 169 2.42 15.83 -6.89
CA THR A 169 1.85 17.18 -6.86
C THR A 169 2.23 17.96 -8.13
N LYS A 170 1.40 18.91 -8.54
CA LYS A 170 1.74 19.93 -9.54
C LYS A 170 2.02 21.24 -8.79
N PRO A 171 3.28 21.54 -8.42
CA PRO A 171 3.56 22.74 -7.64
C PRO A 171 3.11 24.00 -8.38
N THR A 172 2.39 24.89 -7.70
CA THR A 172 2.03 26.22 -8.14
C THR A 172 3.09 27.22 -7.68
N TYR A 173 3.30 28.27 -8.47
CA TYR A 173 4.25 29.32 -8.18
C TYR A 173 3.57 30.69 -8.13
N HIS A 174 3.76 31.39 -7.03
CA HIS A 174 3.27 32.75 -6.78
C HIS A 174 4.43 33.73 -6.80
N SER A 175 4.60 34.44 -7.91
CA SER A 175 5.74 35.30 -8.13
C SER A 175 5.79 36.54 -7.21
N ASP A 176 4.63 36.99 -6.75
CA ASP A 176 4.45 38.09 -5.80
C ASP A 176 5.04 37.77 -4.41
N LEU A 177 4.95 36.51 -4.00
CA LEU A 177 5.51 36.03 -2.73
C LEU A 177 7.01 35.66 -2.82
N CYS A 178 7.57 35.59 -4.05
CA CYS A 178 8.93 35.10 -4.24
C CYS A 178 9.97 36.18 -3.97
N ILE A 179 10.89 35.87 -3.06
CA ILE A 179 12.05 36.74 -2.71
C ILE A 179 13.33 36.41 -3.49
N GLY A 180 13.29 35.46 -4.43
CA GLY A 180 14.44 35.11 -5.26
C GLY A 180 15.56 34.34 -4.55
N CYS A 181 15.30 33.69 -3.41
CA CYS A 181 16.34 33.02 -2.61
C CYS A 181 16.96 31.76 -3.25
N GLY A 182 16.35 31.19 -4.28
CA GLY A 182 16.87 30.01 -5.00
C GLY A 182 16.80 28.67 -4.25
N SER A 183 16.25 28.62 -3.04
CA SER A 183 16.18 27.36 -2.24
C SER A 183 15.45 26.23 -2.97
N CYS A 184 14.34 26.55 -3.67
CA CYS A 184 13.57 25.57 -4.46
C CYS A 184 14.36 25.05 -5.67
N VAL A 185 15.22 25.87 -6.28
CA VAL A 185 16.12 25.46 -7.38
C VAL A 185 17.13 24.45 -6.85
N LYS A 186 17.83 24.77 -5.76
CA LYS A 186 18.79 23.86 -5.12
C LYS A 186 18.16 22.53 -4.71
N ALA A 187 16.95 22.55 -4.13
CA ALA A 187 16.23 21.32 -3.78
C ALA A 187 15.88 20.48 -5.02
N CYS A 188 15.46 21.13 -6.12
CA CYS A 188 15.16 20.45 -7.37
C CYS A 188 16.43 19.86 -8.02
N GLU A 189 17.57 20.53 -7.93
CA GLU A 189 18.85 20.01 -8.42
C GLU A 189 19.35 18.81 -7.63
N SER A 190 19.22 18.86 -6.31
CA SER A 190 19.78 17.83 -5.41
C SER A 190 18.92 16.58 -5.31
N HIS A 191 17.60 16.72 -5.45
CA HIS A 191 16.65 15.64 -5.11
C HIS A 191 15.72 15.24 -6.26
N ALA A 192 15.73 15.97 -7.39
CA ALA A 192 14.76 15.73 -8.46
C ALA A 192 15.39 15.91 -9.88
N THR A 193 14.68 16.59 -10.76
CA THR A 193 14.94 16.61 -12.21
C THR A 193 15.54 17.91 -12.73
N ARG A 194 15.90 18.84 -11.86
CA ARG A 194 16.54 20.14 -12.21
C ARG A 194 15.71 21.01 -13.16
N VAL A 195 14.39 20.97 -13.01
CA VAL A 195 13.46 21.70 -13.89
C VAL A 195 13.20 23.14 -13.45
N LEU A 196 13.76 23.57 -12.33
CA LEU A 196 13.64 24.93 -11.82
C LEU A 196 14.92 25.70 -12.08
N SER A 197 14.78 26.95 -12.52
CA SER A 197 15.88 27.90 -12.66
C SER A 197 15.49 29.25 -12.07
N LEU A 198 16.49 30.04 -11.66
CA LEU A 198 16.31 31.41 -11.17
C LEU A 198 16.77 32.39 -12.24
N LYS A 199 15.82 33.18 -12.75
CA LYS A 199 16.14 34.25 -13.71
C LYS A 199 15.51 35.55 -13.24
N ASN A 200 16.29 36.63 -13.26
CA ASN A 200 15.85 37.97 -12.84
C ASN A 200 15.15 37.97 -11.45
N GLY A 201 15.67 37.16 -10.50
CA GLY A 201 15.10 37.05 -9.17
C GLY A 201 13.77 36.27 -9.07
N LYS A 202 13.32 35.66 -10.16
CA LYS A 202 12.08 34.85 -10.20
C LYS A 202 12.35 33.44 -10.70
N ILE A 203 11.44 32.52 -10.36
CA ILE A 203 11.57 31.11 -10.73
C ILE A 203 10.92 30.87 -12.09
N GLU A 204 11.70 30.27 -12.98
CA GLU A 204 11.21 29.64 -14.20
C GLU A 204 11.15 28.13 -14.02
N LYS A 205 10.12 27.52 -14.55
CA LYS A 205 9.88 26.07 -14.45
C LYS A 205 9.72 25.46 -15.83
N ASP A 206 10.60 24.52 -16.16
CA ASP A 206 10.36 23.61 -17.27
C ASP A 206 9.38 22.52 -16.81
N THR A 207 8.16 22.55 -17.36
CA THR A 207 7.09 21.64 -16.93
C THR A 207 7.19 20.25 -17.53
N CYS A 208 7.94 20.06 -18.61
CA CYS A 208 7.99 18.78 -19.34
C CYS A 208 8.61 17.63 -18.52
N CYS A 209 9.55 17.93 -17.64
CA CYS A 209 10.33 16.92 -16.92
C CYS A 209 10.08 16.91 -15.41
N CYS A 210 9.06 17.64 -14.92
CA CYS A 210 8.72 17.68 -13.52
C CYS A 210 8.08 16.34 -13.07
N VAL A 211 8.73 15.65 -12.13
CA VAL A 211 8.25 14.35 -11.60
C VAL A 211 7.21 14.51 -10.49
N GLY A 212 6.80 15.72 -10.13
CA GLY A 212 5.76 15.97 -9.13
C GLY A 212 6.14 15.59 -7.70
N CYS A 213 7.44 15.62 -7.33
CA CYS A 213 7.90 15.21 -6.00
C CYS A 213 7.50 16.15 -4.86
N GLY A 214 7.32 17.46 -5.14
CA GLY A 214 6.96 18.46 -4.13
C GLY A 214 8.12 18.98 -3.28
N GLU A 215 9.38 18.58 -3.50
CA GLU A 215 10.54 19.02 -2.70
C GLU A 215 10.68 20.56 -2.71
N CYS A 216 10.40 21.21 -3.84
CA CYS A 216 10.47 22.67 -3.96
C CYS A 216 9.47 23.40 -3.05
N THR A 217 8.36 22.77 -2.68
CA THR A 217 7.36 23.37 -1.79
C THR A 217 7.76 23.28 -0.31
N LEU A 218 8.56 22.28 0.05
CA LEU A 218 9.01 22.08 1.43
C LEU A 218 10.05 23.11 1.89
N VAL A 219 10.83 23.63 0.95
CA VAL A 219 11.97 24.52 1.25
C VAL A 219 11.69 25.99 0.98
N CYS A 220 10.50 26.33 0.52
CA CYS A 220 10.13 27.71 0.20
C CYS A 220 9.79 28.52 1.46
N PRO A 221 10.63 29.47 1.91
CA PRO A 221 10.41 30.17 3.18
C PRO A 221 9.22 31.13 3.17
N THR A 222 8.84 31.61 1.99
CA THR A 222 7.72 32.55 1.80
C THR A 222 6.46 31.88 1.30
N ASN A 223 6.48 30.55 1.16
CA ASN A 223 5.38 29.78 0.59
C ASN A 223 4.99 30.21 -0.85
N ALA A 224 5.94 30.80 -1.59
CA ALA A 224 5.75 31.13 -3.01
C ALA A 224 5.62 29.88 -3.89
N MET A 225 6.21 28.76 -3.49
CA MET A 225 6.00 27.44 -4.09
C MET A 225 5.06 26.64 -3.21
N GLN A 226 3.90 26.24 -3.73
CA GLN A 226 2.86 25.52 -3.00
C GLN A 226 2.54 24.19 -3.68
N ARG A 227 2.12 23.20 -2.90
CA ARG A 227 1.54 21.97 -3.45
C ARG A 227 0.19 22.28 -4.11
N SER A 228 -0.15 21.51 -5.13
CA SER A 228 -1.50 21.58 -5.72
C SER A 228 -2.57 21.30 -4.68
N PRO A 229 -3.71 21.99 -4.70
CA PRO A 229 -4.82 21.76 -3.77
C PRO A 229 -5.39 20.33 -3.87
N LYS A 230 -5.36 19.77 -5.07
CA LYS A 230 -5.77 18.38 -5.31
C LYS A 230 -4.54 17.50 -5.48
N PRO A 231 -4.54 16.28 -4.93
CA PRO A 231 -3.48 15.30 -5.17
C PRO A 231 -3.51 14.79 -6.60
N PHE A 232 -2.36 14.32 -7.07
CA PHE A 232 -2.21 13.60 -8.32
C PHE A 232 -1.51 12.27 -8.07
N TYR A 233 -1.67 11.35 -9.01
CA TYR A 233 -1.18 10.00 -8.87
C TYR A 233 -0.44 9.54 -10.12
N ARG A 234 0.62 8.75 -9.91
CA ARG A 234 1.27 7.92 -10.92
C ARG A 234 0.83 6.48 -10.71
N ILE A 235 0.52 5.79 -11.79
CA ILE A 235 0.30 4.35 -11.79
C ILE A 235 1.49 3.64 -12.41
N LEU A 236 1.94 2.60 -11.72
CA LEU A 236 2.94 1.64 -12.18
C LEU A 236 2.25 0.29 -12.37
N ILE A 237 2.52 -0.40 -13.47
CA ILE A 237 1.94 -1.71 -13.77
C ILE A 237 3.02 -2.71 -14.15
N GLY A 238 2.81 -3.97 -13.78
CA GLY A 238 3.58 -5.13 -14.23
C GLY A 238 4.88 -5.38 -13.49
N GLY A 239 5.07 -4.79 -12.29
CA GLY A 239 6.17 -5.14 -11.40
C GLY A 239 5.98 -6.56 -10.85
N ARG A 240 7.07 -7.32 -10.83
CA ARG A 240 7.04 -8.70 -10.35
C ARG A 240 8.38 -9.08 -9.75
N THR A 241 8.33 -9.55 -8.51
CA THR A 241 9.46 -10.24 -7.88
C THR A 241 9.10 -11.72 -7.75
N GLY A 242 9.79 -12.58 -8.42
CA GLY A 242 9.48 -14.01 -8.45
C GLY A 242 10.67 -14.83 -8.94
N LYS A 243 10.52 -16.15 -8.95
CA LYS A 243 11.58 -17.10 -9.33
C LYS A 243 12.01 -16.95 -10.78
N GLN A 244 11.06 -16.64 -11.67
CA GLN A 244 11.33 -16.49 -13.09
C GLN A 244 10.97 -15.07 -13.52
N TYR A 245 11.86 -14.45 -14.30
CA TYR A 245 11.65 -13.16 -14.93
C TYR A 245 11.24 -12.02 -13.97
N PRO A 246 12.04 -11.72 -12.93
CA PRO A 246 11.81 -10.55 -12.11
C PRO A 246 11.88 -9.29 -12.98
N ARG A 247 10.97 -8.35 -12.76
CA ARG A 247 10.91 -7.10 -13.51
C ARG A 247 10.36 -5.98 -12.67
N MET A 248 10.79 -4.76 -12.95
CA MET A 248 10.22 -3.56 -12.37
C MET A 248 8.97 -3.15 -13.15
N GLY A 249 7.97 -2.68 -12.43
CA GLY A 249 6.79 -2.05 -12.98
C GLY A 249 7.16 -0.80 -13.77
N LYS A 250 6.47 -0.58 -14.87
CA LYS A 250 6.63 0.62 -15.71
C LYS A 250 5.53 1.63 -15.40
N THR A 251 5.84 2.90 -15.55
CA THR A 251 4.84 3.96 -15.48
C THR A 251 3.81 3.74 -16.59
N PHE A 252 2.57 3.57 -16.19
CA PHE A 252 1.43 3.46 -17.10
C PHE A 252 0.85 4.85 -17.41
N ALA A 253 0.63 5.65 -16.37
CA ALA A 253 0.16 7.03 -16.52
C ALA A 253 0.57 7.89 -15.32
N ASP A 254 0.69 9.20 -15.56
CA ASP A 254 1.08 10.21 -14.58
C ASP A 254 0.02 11.28 -14.39
N PHE A 255 0.05 11.91 -13.22
CA PHE A 255 -0.81 13.05 -12.88
C PHE A 255 -2.31 12.77 -13.01
N LEU A 256 -2.71 11.55 -12.69
CA LEU A 256 -4.11 11.11 -12.67
C LEU A 256 -4.85 11.64 -11.45
N SER A 257 -6.18 11.74 -11.57
CA SER A 257 -7.07 11.90 -10.41
C SER A 257 -7.25 10.58 -9.67
N GLU A 258 -7.77 10.64 -8.44
CA GLU A 258 -8.08 9.44 -7.65
C GLU A 258 -9.10 8.53 -8.35
N ASP A 259 -10.18 9.11 -8.87
CA ASP A 259 -11.21 8.35 -9.59
C ASP A 259 -10.65 7.60 -10.80
N ALA A 260 -9.72 8.24 -11.54
CA ALA A 260 -9.06 7.59 -12.66
C ALA A 260 -8.18 6.41 -12.20
N VAL A 261 -7.50 6.53 -11.05
CA VAL A 261 -6.69 5.44 -10.47
C VAL A 261 -7.57 4.23 -10.15
N LEU A 262 -8.71 4.45 -9.47
CA LEU A 262 -9.63 3.38 -9.09
C LEU A 262 -10.29 2.75 -10.32
N ALA A 263 -10.66 3.55 -11.32
CA ALA A 263 -11.21 3.05 -12.59
C ALA A 263 -10.19 2.16 -13.34
N ILE A 264 -8.91 2.58 -13.40
CA ILE A 264 -7.84 1.79 -14.03
C ILE A 264 -7.61 0.50 -13.24
N LEU A 265 -7.67 0.53 -11.91
CA LEU A 265 -7.52 -0.66 -11.08
C LEU A 265 -8.63 -1.68 -11.36
N ARG A 266 -9.90 -1.25 -11.42
CA ARG A 266 -11.03 -2.12 -11.77
C ARG A 266 -10.86 -2.76 -13.15
N ASN A 267 -10.59 -1.95 -14.17
CA ASN A 267 -10.39 -2.46 -15.53
C ASN A 267 -9.20 -3.43 -15.62
N TRP A 268 -8.15 -3.18 -14.84
CA TRP A 268 -6.99 -4.08 -14.79
C TRP A 268 -7.30 -5.41 -14.10
N GLN A 269 -8.18 -5.41 -13.08
CA GLN A 269 -8.68 -6.64 -12.46
C GLN A 269 -9.51 -7.46 -13.44
N ASP A 270 -10.44 -6.82 -14.15
CA ASP A 270 -11.29 -7.47 -15.17
C ASP A 270 -10.40 -8.10 -16.25
N PHE A 271 -9.45 -7.37 -16.79
CA PHE A 271 -8.46 -7.90 -17.73
C PHE A 271 -7.66 -9.09 -17.17
N SER A 272 -7.23 -9.01 -15.90
CA SER A 272 -6.48 -10.09 -15.26
C SER A 272 -7.31 -11.33 -14.98
N ALA A 273 -8.65 -11.19 -15.01
CA ALA A 273 -9.59 -12.28 -14.87
C ALA A 273 -9.82 -13.06 -16.19
N GLU A 274 -9.59 -12.39 -17.32
CA GLU A 274 -9.81 -12.96 -18.67
C GLU A 274 -8.56 -13.68 -19.21
N VAL A 275 -7.38 -13.43 -18.65
CA VAL A 275 -6.06 -13.97 -19.09
C VAL A 275 -5.52 -15.02 -18.12
#